data_8ef710f1b3cf6eab7bdbc797aa0feaf6
#
_entry.id   8ef710f1b3cf6eab7bdbc797aa0feaf6
#
_cell.length_a   1.000
_cell.length_b   1.000
_cell.length_c   1.000
_cell.angle_alpha   90.00
_cell.angle_beta   90.00
_cell.angle_gamma   90.00
#
_symmetry.space_group_name_H-M   'P 1'
#
loop_
_entity.id
_entity.type
_entity.pdbx_description
1 polymer ?
#
loop_
_entity_poly.entity_id
_entity_poly.type
_entity_poly.pdbx_seq_one_letter_code
_entity_poly.pdbx_strand_id
1 'polypeptide(L)'
;DRGTLIELWDIDLRHITPTNGSNTAGELYRFHNGLNQGRTNIWWQGNEYQAYPIKADGFEISGQGPSSRPTLTVSNLYGIITGIAVNLGQGVGGKVTRRLVYAQFLDARNFEGGKNAQADPTQEAVSYYIIEQLKSLDDKQATFELASPAETDNAKIPLLMITSDVCIWQYRSPQCGYTGGPVADEFDKPTNDRKKDKCSHCIRGCKLRFGENAVLPFGGFPSTTQYGN
;
A
#
# COMPACT_ATOMS: atom_id res chain seq x y z
N ASP A 1 -27.01 -14.40 -1.24
CA ASP A 1 -26.30 -15.17 -2.28
C ASP A 1 -24.82 -15.29 -1.86
N ARG A 2 -24.32 -16.54 -1.68
CA ARG A 2 -22.97 -16.79 -1.11
C ARG A 2 -21.83 -16.28 -1.98
N GLY A 3 -22.06 -16.06 -3.26
CA GLY A 3 -21.09 -15.56 -4.23
C GLY A 3 -21.05 -14.03 -4.40
N THR A 4 -21.84 -13.28 -3.63
CA THR A 4 -21.88 -11.83 -3.76
C THR A 4 -20.59 -11.20 -3.22
N LEU A 5 -19.92 -10.40 -4.06
CA LEU A 5 -18.77 -9.60 -3.67
C LEU A 5 -19.24 -8.32 -3.00
N ILE A 6 -18.67 -8.02 -1.84
CA ILE A 6 -19.01 -6.85 -1.02
C ILE A 6 -17.79 -5.95 -0.96
N GLU A 7 -18.01 -4.65 -1.12
CA GLU A 7 -17.00 -3.62 -0.93
C GLU A 7 -17.17 -2.97 0.44
N LEU A 8 -16.07 -2.96 1.22
CA LEU A 8 -15.98 -2.33 2.51
C LEU A 8 -14.92 -1.23 2.44
N TRP A 9 -15.18 -0.11 3.09
CA TRP A 9 -14.35 1.08 3.05
C TRP A 9 -13.99 1.56 4.44
N ASP A 10 -12.70 1.68 4.73
CA ASP A 10 -12.18 2.37 5.91
C ASP A 10 -11.64 3.72 5.46
N ILE A 11 -12.11 4.82 6.03
CA ILE A 11 -11.60 6.17 5.82
C ILE A 11 -11.02 6.65 7.15
N ASP A 12 -9.70 6.65 7.26
CA ASP A 12 -8.97 6.99 8.47
C ASP A 12 -8.40 8.41 8.40
N LEU A 13 -8.97 9.29 9.19
CA LEU A 13 -8.57 10.69 9.29
C LEU A 13 -7.90 11.02 10.64
N ARG A 14 -7.69 10.04 11.53
CA ARG A 14 -7.19 10.24 12.89
C ARG A 14 -5.80 10.86 12.97
N HIS A 15 -5.00 10.73 11.91
CA HIS A 15 -3.66 11.29 11.83
C HIS A 15 -3.63 12.71 11.21
N ILE A 16 -4.76 13.22 10.75
CA ILE A 16 -4.85 14.57 10.18
C ILE A 16 -4.94 15.58 11.30
N THR A 17 -4.05 16.58 11.24
CA THR A 17 -4.08 17.70 12.19
C THR A 17 -5.25 18.63 11.85
N PRO A 18 -6.10 18.99 12.83
CA PRO A 18 -7.19 19.93 12.61
C PRO A 18 -6.69 21.27 12.09
N THR A 19 -7.42 21.86 11.16
CA THR A 19 -7.18 23.20 10.64
C THR A 19 -7.98 24.24 11.43
N ASN A 20 -7.61 25.50 11.32
CA ASN A 20 -8.34 26.63 11.90
C ASN A 20 -8.51 26.60 13.43
N GLY A 21 -7.59 25.97 14.17
CA GLY A 21 -7.67 25.92 15.64
C GLY A 21 -8.84 25.08 16.19
N SER A 22 -9.44 24.23 15.32
CA SER A 22 -10.45 23.27 15.75
C SER A 22 -9.81 22.21 16.62
N ASN A 23 -10.48 21.81 17.71
CA ASN A 23 -10.11 20.66 18.54
C ASN A 23 -10.76 19.35 18.04
N THR A 24 -11.40 19.36 16.87
CA THR A 24 -12.09 18.21 16.32
C THR A 24 -11.04 17.22 15.78
N ALA A 25 -10.76 16.17 16.52
CA ALA A 25 -9.90 15.08 16.05
C ALA A 25 -10.55 14.36 14.86
N GLY A 26 -9.74 13.94 13.91
CA GLY A 26 -10.22 13.05 12.85
C GLY A 26 -10.64 11.70 13.41
N GLU A 27 -11.55 11.04 12.74
CA GLU A 27 -12.10 9.74 13.12
C GLU A 27 -11.83 8.69 12.05
N LEU A 28 -12.09 7.44 12.39
CA LEU A 28 -12.10 6.30 11.47
C LEU A 28 -13.54 5.97 11.11
N TYR A 29 -13.88 6.21 9.86
CA TYR A 29 -15.20 5.91 9.31
C TYR A 29 -15.15 4.57 8.57
N ARG A 30 -16.18 3.73 8.78
CA ARG A 30 -16.32 2.43 8.13
C ARG A 30 -17.65 2.34 7.42
N PHE A 31 -17.62 2.17 6.10
CA PHE A 31 -18.80 2.19 5.25
C PHE A 31 -18.82 1.00 4.31
N HIS A 32 -20.04 0.65 3.88
CA HIS A 32 -20.27 -0.23 2.74
C HIS A 32 -21.39 0.34 1.84
N ASN A 33 -21.43 -0.07 0.61
CA ASN A 33 -22.28 0.51 -0.43
C ASN A 33 -23.80 0.33 -0.20
N GLY A 34 -24.25 -0.38 0.79
CA GLY A 34 -25.67 -0.48 1.16
C GLY A 34 -26.61 -1.11 0.12
N LEU A 35 -26.10 -1.77 -0.91
CA LEU A 35 -26.90 -2.41 -1.97
C LEU A 35 -27.65 -3.68 -1.50
N ASN A 36 -27.47 -4.09 -0.26
CA ASN A 36 -28.20 -5.22 0.32
C ASN A 36 -29.67 -4.85 0.50
N GLN A 37 -30.56 -5.80 0.25
CA GLN A 37 -32.02 -5.63 0.35
C GLN A 37 -32.49 -5.11 1.71
N GLY A 38 -31.66 -5.16 2.76
CA GLY A 38 -31.99 -4.70 4.12
C GLY A 38 -31.31 -3.40 4.55
N ARG A 39 -30.36 -2.84 3.81
CA ARG A 39 -29.53 -1.69 4.26
C ARG A 39 -28.99 -1.84 5.68
N THR A 40 -28.64 -3.06 6.06
CA THR A 40 -28.15 -3.39 7.40
C THR A 40 -26.65 -3.23 7.45
N ASN A 41 -26.13 -2.87 8.61
CA ASN A 41 -24.70 -2.82 8.84
C ASN A 41 -24.07 -4.21 8.64
N ILE A 42 -22.81 -4.22 8.18
CA ILE A 42 -22.03 -5.44 7.94
C ILE A 42 -20.91 -5.52 8.97
N TRP A 43 -20.69 -6.71 9.49
CA TRP A 43 -19.58 -7.00 10.40
C TRP A 43 -18.48 -7.76 9.66
N TRP A 44 -17.26 -7.22 9.74
CA TRP A 44 -16.06 -7.83 9.17
C TRP A 44 -14.88 -7.68 10.13
N GLN A 45 -14.22 -8.79 10.45
CA GLN A 45 -13.09 -8.84 11.41
C GLN A 45 -13.42 -8.16 12.75
N GLY A 46 -14.66 -8.34 13.24
CA GLY A 46 -15.14 -7.72 14.47
C GLY A 46 -15.48 -6.24 14.40
N ASN A 47 -15.31 -5.60 13.24
CA ASN A 47 -15.64 -4.20 13.00
C ASN A 47 -16.99 -4.06 12.30
N GLU A 48 -17.73 -3.02 12.68
CA GLU A 48 -19.00 -2.68 12.07
C GLU A 48 -18.82 -1.69 10.93
N TYR A 49 -19.35 -2.02 9.77
CA TYR A 49 -19.41 -1.18 8.59
C TYR A 49 -20.85 -0.71 8.38
N GLN A 50 -21.05 0.59 8.39
CA GLN A 50 -22.36 1.21 8.24
C GLN A 50 -22.80 1.22 6.78
N ALA A 51 -24.07 0.96 6.55
CA ALA A 51 -24.69 1.13 5.22
C ALA A 51 -24.73 2.61 4.86
N TYR A 52 -23.88 3.04 3.93
CA TYR A 52 -23.76 4.43 3.52
C TYR A 52 -23.63 4.56 2.01
N PRO A 53 -24.32 5.51 1.36
CA PRO A 53 -24.20 5.69 -0.08
C PRO A 53 -22.78 6.14 -0.44
N ILE A 54 -22.02 5.21 -1.00
CA ILE A 54 -20.66 5.39 -1.45
C ILE A 54 -20.52 4.82 -2.86
N LYS A 55 -19.88 5.56 -3.75
CA LYS A 55 -19.61 5.15 -5.12
C LYS A 55 -18.14 5.26 -5.42
N ALA A 56 -17.58 4.21 -5.95
CA ALA A 56 -16.18 4.09 -6.30
C ALA A 56 -16.05 3.94 -7.82
N ASP A 57 -15.26 4.82 -8.45
CA ASP A 57 -15.04 4.82 -9.90
C ASP A 57 -13.52 4.83 -10.17
N GLY A 58 -13.06 4.14 -11.23
CA GLY A 58 -11.67 4.17 -11.68
C GLY A 58 -10.72 3.27 -10.89
N PHE A 59 -11.24 2.29 -10.14
CA PHE A 59 -10.43 1.31 -9.39
C PHE A 59 -10.00 0.10 -10.22
N GLU A 60 -10.24 0.11 -11.51
CA GLU A 60 -9.83 -0.96 -12.41
C GLU A 60 -8.32 -0.90 -12.63
N ILE A 61 -7.65 -2.04 -12.48
CA ILE A 61 -6.22 -2.17 -12.78
C ILE A 61 -6.08 -2.35 -14.28
N SER A 62 -5.64 -1.30 -14.97
CA SER A 62 -5.24 -1.39 -16.38
C SER A 62 -3.77 -1.75 -16.48
N GLY A 63 -3.44 -2.81 -17.20
CA GLY A 63 -2.05 -3.17 -17.52
C GLY A 63 -1.40 -2.30 -18.60
N GLN A 64 -2.13 -1.36 -19.19
CA GLN A 64 -1.66 -0.47 -20.25
C GLN A 64 -2.14 0.96 -19.99
N GLY A 65 -1.22 1.90 -20.01
CA GLY A 65 -1.50 3.32 -19.86
C GLY A 65 -1.16 3.91 -18.49
N PRO A 66 -1.32 5.23 -18.33
CA PRO A 66 -1.11 5.88 -17.05
C PRO A 66 -2.12 5.36 -16.02
N SER A 67 -1.70 5.21 -14.77
CA SER A 67 -2.59 4.86 -13.67
C SER A 67 -3.73 5.88 -13.60
N SER A 68 -4.98 5.41 -13.74
CA SER A 68 -6.12 6.29 -13.53
C SER A 68 -6.22 6.59 -12.04
N ARG A 69 -6.36 7.86 -11.68
CA ARG A 69 -6.62 8.25 -10.29
C ARG A 69 -8.06 7.90 -9.95
N PRO A 70 -8.30 6.96 -9.03
CA PRO A 70 -9.65 6.59 -8.68
C PRO A 70 -10.36 7.72 -7.94
N THR A 71 -11.68 7.73 -8.04
CA THR A 71 -12.52 8.68 -7.34
C THR A 71 -13.49 7.97 -6.41
N LEU A 72 -13.68 8.56 -5.23
CA LEU A 72 -14.61 8.09 -4.22
C LEU A 72 -15.66 9.16 -3.98
N THR A 73 -16.91 8.87 -4.34
CA THR A 73 -18.04 9.76 -4.08
C THR A 73 -18.81 9.25 -2.88
N VAL A 74 -18.96 10.08 -1.87
CA VAL A 74 -19.60 9.77 -0.60
C VAL A 74 -20.78 10.72 -0.40
N SER A 75 -21.91 10.19 0.08
CA SER A 75 -23.07 11.01 0.40
C SER A 75 -22.77 12.03 1.52
N ASN A 76 -23.32 13.23 1.42
CA ASN A 76 -23.18 14.29 2.43
C ASN A 76 -24.48 14.57 3.18
N LEU A 77 -25.44 13.67 3.11
CA LEU A 77 -26.80 13.87 3.67
C LEU A 77 -26.85 14.27 5.15
N TYR A 78 -25.82 13.95 5.93
CA TYR A 78 -25.75 14.27 7.36
C TYR A 78 -24.72 15.35 7.70
N GLY A 79 -24.14 16.03 6.69
CA GLY A 79 -23.15 17.07 6.91
C GLY A 79 -21.80 16.61 7.47
N ILE A 80 -21.58 15.31 7.60
CA ILE A 80 -20.33 14.72 8.11
C ILE A 80 -19.15 15.16 7.24
N ILE A 81 -19.32 15.07 5.93
CA ILE A 81 -18.25 15.42 4.98
C ILE A 81 -17.99 16.93 4.98
N THR A 82 -19.02 17.75 5.16
CA THR A 82 -18.84 19.19 5.33
C THR A 82 -18.00 19.51 6.58
N GLY A 83 -18.25 18.82 7.70
CA GLY A 83 -17.44 18.93 8.90
C GLY A 83 -15.98 18.54 8.68
N ILE A 84 -15.72 17.45 7.94
CA ILE A 84 -14.38 17.02 7.55
C ILE A 84 -13.70 18.07 6.67
N ALA A 85 -14.41 18.59 5.66
CA ALA A 85 -13.86 19.59 4.74
C ALA A 85 -13.43 20.88 5.46
N VAL A 86 -14.22 21.33 6.41
CA VAL A 86 -13.96 22.58 7.15
C VAL A 86 -12.89 22.40 8.23
N ASN A 87 -12.95 21.32 9.00
CA ASN A 87 -12.13 21.15 10.22
C ASN A 87 -10.84 20.36 9.98
N LEU A 88 -10.78 19.53 8.96
CA LEU A 88 -9.69 18.59 8.71
C LEU A 88 -9.01 18.79 7.34
N GLY A 89 -8.94 20.04 6.86
CA GLY A 89 -8.23 20.37 5.63
C GLY A 89 -8.72 19.58 4.40
N GLN A 90 -10.04 19.49 4.24
CA GLN A 90 -10.68 18.73 3.15
C GLN A 90 -10.40 17.21 3.18
N GLY A 91 -9.89 16.70 4.29
CA GLY A 91 -9.50 15.29 4.44
C GLY A 91 -8.25 14.88 3.66
N VAL A 92 -7.51 15.84 3.09
CA VAL A 92 -6.28 15.58 2.32
C VAL A 92 -5.24 14.88 3.18
N GLY A 93 -4.62 13.84 2.64
CA GLY A 93 -3.72 12.94 3.36
C GLY A 93 -4.43 11.81 4.10
N GLY A 94 -5.77 11.80 4.17
CA GLY A 94 -6.56 10.73 4.77
C GLY A 94 -6.28 9.39 4.11
N LYS A 95 -6.20 8.33 4.92
CA LYS A 95 -5.97 6.97 4.43
C LYS A 95 -7.30 6.32 4.09
N VAL A 96 -7.40 5.75 2.89
CA VAL A 96 -8.57 5.01 2.44
C VAL A 96 -8.15 3.56 2.19
N THR A 97 -8.82 2.64 2.86
CA THR A 97 -8.65 1.21 2.63
C THR A 97 -9.89 0.65 1.99
N ARG A 98 -9.75 0.05 0.81
CA ARG A 98 -10.80 -0.71 0.12
C ARG A 98 -10.59 -2.18 0.38
N ARG A 99 -11.64 -2.86 0.84
CA ARG A 99 -11.66 -4.30 1.04
C ARG A 99 -12.72 -4.94 0.17
N LEU A 100 -12.36 -5.97 -0.55
CA LEU A 100 -13.27 -6.79 -1.34
C LEU A 100 -13.40 -8.15 -0.64
N VAL A 101 -14.61 -8.49 -0.22
CA VAL A 101 -14.89 -9.71 0.55
C VAL A 101 -16.11 -10.40 -0.04
N TYR A 102 -16.08 -11.73 -0.17
CA TYR A 102 -17.28 -12.48 -0.51
C TYR A 102 -18.19 -12.65 0.70
N ALA A 103 -19.51 -12.47 0.49
CA ALA A 103 -20.51 -12.54 1.56
C ALA A 103 -20.44 -13.82 2.40
N GLN A 104 -20.04 -14.93 1.84
CA GLN A 104 -19.91 -16.21 2.55
C GLN A 104 -18.84 -16.21 3.65
N PHE A 105 -17.82 -15.35 3.57
CA PHE A 105 -16.71 -15.30 4.53
C PHE A 105 -16.92 -14.28 5.65
N LEU A 106 -18.02 -13.53 5.61
CA LEU A 106 -18.33 -12.51 6.62
C LEU A 106 -18.47 -13.11 8.04
N ASP A 107 -18.29 -12.25 9.02
CA ASP A 107 -18.44 -12.60 10.44
C ASP A 107 -19.81 -13.24 10.72
N ALA A 108 -19.84 -14.18 11.65
CA ALA A 108 -21.03 -14.93 12.01
C ALA A 108 -22.23 -14.03 12.39
N ARG A 109 -21.98 -12.83 12.93
CA ARG A 109 -23.00 -11.83 13.29
C ARG A 109 -23.88 -11.38 12.12
N ASN A 110 -23.41 -11.52 10.89
CA ASN A 110 -24.16 -11.12 9.68
C ASN A 110 -25.23 -12.15 9.29
N PHE A 111 -25.28 -13.30 9.94
CA PHE A 111 -26.15 -14.40 9.55
C PHE A 111 -27.16 -14.73 10.64
N GLU A 112 -28.31 -15.25 10.22
CA GLU A 112 -29.36 -15.68 11.13
C GLU A 112 -28.83 -16.71 12.15
N GLY A 113 -29.19 -16.51 13.41
CA GLY A 113 -28.68 -17.34 14.50
C GLY A 113 -27.22 -17.11 14.90
N GLY A 114 -26.53 -16.11 14.33
CA GLY A 114 -25.16 -15.75 14.69
C GLY A 114 -24.13 -16.85 14.37
N LYS A 115 -24.37 -17.67 13.34
CA LYS A 115 -23.50 -18.79 12.97
C LYS A 115 -23.12 -18.72 11.49
N ASN A 116 -21.83 -18.78 11.22
CA ASN A 116 -21.27 -18.94 9.88
C ASN A 116 -20.08 -19.90 9.90
N ALA A 117 -20.27 -21.11 9.41
CA ALA A 117 -19.21 -22.13 9.36
C ALA A 117 -18.12 -21.80 8.31
N GLN A 118 -18.37 -20.83 7.41
CA GLN A 118 -17.45 -20.41 6.36
C GLN A 118 -16.77 -19.07 6.68
N ALA A 119 -17.01 -18.49 7.88
CA ALA A 119 -16.36 -17.26 8.27
C ALA A 119 -14.85 -17.40 8.24
N ASP A 120 -14.19 -16.57 7.45
CA ASP A 120 -12.73 -16.58 7.30
C ASP A 120 -12.21 -15.15 7.13
N PRO A 121 -11.64 -14.53 8.16
CA PRO A 121 -11.16 -13.15 8.11
C PRO A 121 -9.95 -12.94 7.20
N THR A 122 -9.36 -13.99 6.66
CA THR A 122 -8.20 -13.91 5.74
C THR A 122 -8.62 -13.80 4.27
N GLN A 123 -9.89 -14.06 3.95
CA GLN A 123 -10.43 -14.06 2.58
C GLN A 123 -10.86 -12.66 2.15
N GLU A 124 -9.89 -11.77 2.02
CA GLU A 124 -10.11 -10.42 1.52
C GLU A 124 -9.04 -9.99 0.51
N ALA A 125 -9.42 -9.14 -0.43
CA ALA A 125 -8.47 -8.38 -1.23
C ALA A 125 -8.45 -6.93 -0.73
N VAL A 126 -7.28 -6.44 -0.33
CA VAL A 126 -7.11 -5.11 0.27
C VAL A 126 -6.32 -4.21 -0.66
N SER A 127 -6.81 -2.98 -0.83
CA SER A 127 -6.11 -1.92 -1.56
C SER A 127 -6.07 -0.65 -0.72
N TYR A 128 -4.93 0.03 -0.76
CA TYR A 128 -4.69 1.24 0.04
C TYR A 128 -4.56 2.45 -0.86
N TYR A 129 -5.16 3.56 -0.43
CA TYR A 129 -5.14 4.84 -1.13
C TYR A 129 -4.97 5.97 -0.12
N ILE A 130 -4.61 7.14 -0.64
CA ILE A 130 -4.53 8.40 0.11
C ILE A 130 -5.45 9.40 -0.58
N ILE A 131 -6.19 10.18 0.19
CA ILE A 131 -6.99 11.29 -0.33
C ILE A 131 -6.03 12.39 -0.81
N GLU A 132 -6.00 12.64 -2.12
CA GLU A 132 -5.16 13.67 -2.70
C GLU A 132 -5.85 15.03 -2.72
N GLN A 133 -7.14 15.05 -3.10
CA GLN A 133 -7.93 16.28 -3.10
C GLN A 133 -9.43 16.01 -3.02
N LEU A 134 -10.16 17.00 -2.52
CA LEU A 134 -11.61 17.10 -2.61
C LEU A 134 -11.97 17.78 -3.94
N LYS A 135 -12.49 17.02 -4.92
CA LYS A 135 -12.87 17.54 -6.26
C LYS A 135 -14.13 18.38 -6.24
N SER A 136 -15.12 17.92 -5.51
CA SER A 136 -16.41 18.61 -5.39
C SER A 136 -17.05 18.34 -4.04
N LEU A 137 -17.76 19.32 -3.54
CA LEU A 137 -18.59 19.21 -2.34
C LEU A 137 -19.86 19.99 -2.58
N ASP A 138 -20.99 19.31 -2.43
CA ASP A 138 -22.32 19.91 -2.44
C ASP A 138 -23.15 19.38 -1.27
N ASP A 139 -24.41 19.82 -1.19
CA ASP A 139 -25.32 19.44 -0.10
C ASP A 139 -25.67 17.95 -0.08
N LYS A 140 -25.45 17.25 -1.18
CA LYS A 140 -25.85 15.85 -1.36
C LYS A 140 -24.66 14.88 -1.34
N GLN A 141 -23.52 15.31 -1.87
CA GLN A 141 -22.37 14.43 -2.05
C GLN A 141 -21.03 15.20 -2.03
N ALA A 142 -19.97 14.45 -1.74
CA ALA A 142 -18.61 14.89 -1.93
C ALA A 142 -17.83 13.88 -2.75
N THR A 143 -16.99 14.35 -3.65
CA THR A 143 -16.14 13.50 -4.51
C THR A 143 -14.68 13.78 -4.18
N PHE A 144 -13.99 12.74 -3.77
CA PHE A 144 -12.57 12.75 -3.48
C PHE A 144 -11.79 12.08 -4.62
N GLU A 145 -10.66 12.66 -4.97
CA GLU A 145 -9.65 12.00 -5.79
C GLU A 145 -8.65 11.28 -4.89
N LEU A 146 -8.37 10.04 -5.24
CA LEU A 146 -7.46 9.18 -4.50
C LEU A 146 -6.19 8.95 -5.31
N ALA A 147 -5.08 8.76 -4.61
CA ALA A 147 -3.83 8.35 -5.20
C ALA A 147 -3.30 7.08 -4.52
N SER A 148 -2.53 6.29 -5.25
CA SER A 148 -1.76 5.20 -4.67
C SER A 148 -0.73 5.76 -3.69
N PRO A 149 -0.45 5.12 -2.54
CA PRO A 149 0.63 5.56 -1.65
C PRO A 149 1.99 5.69 -2.35
N ALA A 150 2.24 4.85 -3.35
CA ALA A 150 3.46 4.89 -4.15
C ALA A 150 3.60 6.18 -4.98
N GLU A 151 2.50 6.85 -5.32
CA GLU A 151 2.50 8.11 -6.08
C GLU A 151 2.66 9.33 -5.19
N THR A 152 2.11 9.26 -3.96
CA THR A 152 2.11 10.40 -3.02
C THR A 152 3.40 10.57 -2.23
N ASP A 153 4.13 9.47 -2.00
CA ASP A 153 5.33 9.47 -1.15
C ASP A 153 6.64 9.74 -1.92
N ASN A 154 6.59 10.28 -3.14
CA ASN A 154 7.75 10.38 -4.04
C ASN A 154 8.49 9.05 -4.21
N ALA A 155 7.80 7.94 -4.07
CA ALA A 155 8.37 6.63 -4.22
C ALA A 155 8.88 6.45 -5.65
N LYS A 156 10.17 6.17 -5.78
CA LYS A 156 10.77 5.83 -7.07
C LYS A 156 10.42 4.38 -7.38
N ILE A 157 9.63 4.16 -8.43
CA ILE A 157 9.29 2.83 -8.94
C ILE A 157 9.90 2.67 -10.34
N PRO A 158 10.71 1.64 -10.57
CA PRO A 158 11.11 0.59 -9.62
C PRO A 158 12.09 1.09 -8.55
N LEU A 159 11.93 0.60 -7.32
CA LEU A 159 12.82 0.91 -6.22
C LEU A 159 14.25 0.41 -6.47
N LEU A 160 14.37 -0.68 -7.20
CA LEU A 160 15.63 -1.30 -7.59
C LEU A 160 15.84 -1.14 -9.10
N MET A 161 16.94 -0.51 -9.45
CA MET A 161 17.39 -0.43 -10.83
C MET A 161 18.09 -1.75 -11.20
N ILE A 162 17.68 -2.38 -12.31
CA ILE A 162 18.38 -3.55 -12.85
C ILE A 162 19.69 -3.06 -13.45
N THR A 163 20.81 -3.44 -12.82
CA THR A 163 22.16 -3.15 -13.29
C THR A 163 22.86 -4.46 -13.63
N SER A 164 23.62 -4.49 -14.73
CA SER A 164 24.38 -5.67 -15.13
C SER A 164 25.64 -5.88 -14.27
N ASP A 165 26.38 -4.82 -14.02
CA ASP A 165 27.75 -4.90 -13.57
C ASP A 165 27.97 -4.46 -12.12
N VAL A 166 26.94 -3.85 -11.51
CA VAL A 166 27.01 -3.29 -10.15
C VAL A 166 26.07 -4.03 -9.21
N CYS A 167 26.61 -4.48 -8.08
CA CYS A 167 25.85 -5.06 -6.98
C CYS A 167 25.12 -3.94 -6.21
N ILE A 168 23.81 -4.09 -6.07
CA ILE A 168 22.96 -3.13 -5.36
C ILE A 168 22.95 -3.33 -3.84
N TRP A 169 23.47 -4.47 -3.35
CA TRP A 169 23.47 -4.76 -1.92
C TRP A 169 24.51 -3.93 -1.17
N GLN A 170 24.14 -3.44 -0.02
CA GLN A 170 25.10 -2.84 0.90
C GLN A 170 26.08 -3.91 1.38
N TYR A 171 27.37 -3.57 1.37
CA TYR A 171 28.42 -4.49 1.84
C TYR A 171 28.18 -4.93 3.29
N ARG A 172 28.28 -6.24 3.56
CA ARG A 172 28.01 -6.89 4.84
C ARG A 172 26.56 -6.81 5.33
N SER A 173 25.60 -6.43 4.46
CA SER A 173 24.17 -6.54 4.76
C SER A 173 23.71 -8.00 4.76
N PRO A 174 22.51 -8.30 5.28
CA PRO A 174 21.93 -9.65 5.20
C PRO A 174 21.85 -10.19 3.78
N GLN A 175 21.59 -9.33 2.79
CA GLN A 175 21.52 -9.69 1.38
C GLN A 175 22.91 -9.97 0.78
N CYS A 176 23.93 -9.22 1.18
CA CYS A 176 25.32 -9.49 0.82
C CYS A 176 25.85 -10.78 1.47
N GLY A 177 25.48 -11.03 2.72
CA GLY A 177 25.84 -12.25 3.45
C GLY A 177 27.31 -12.44 3.78
N TYR A 178 28.19 -11.46 3.51
CA TYR A 178 29.62 -11.59 3.83
C TYR A 178 29.91 -11.28 5.30
N THR A 179 30.42 -12.28 6.02
CA THR A 179 30.75 -12.20 7.46
C THR A 179 32.23 -12.38 7.77
N GLY A 180 33.08 -12.60 6.74
CA GLY A 180 34.50 -12.84 6.89
C GLY A 180 35.33 -11.63 7.31
N GLY A 181 36.68 -11.83 7.42
CA GLY A 181 37.66 -10.78 7.70
C GLY A 181 37.76 -9.74 6.58
N PRO A 182 38.66 -8.75 6.73
CA PRO A 182 39.00 -7.81 5.67
C PRO A 182 39.71 -8.54 4.52
N VAL A 183 39.38 -8.14 3.27
CA VAL A 183 39.90 -8.78 2.04
C VAL A 183 40.49 -7.76 1.08
N ALA A 184 39.75 -6.71 0.75
CA ALA A 184 40.15 -5.75 -0.26
C ALA A 184 39.48 -4.39 -0.03
N ASP A 185 40.07 -3.33 -0.57
CA ASP A 185 39.50 -1.98 -0.61
C ASP A 185 38.45 -1.83 -1.75
N GLU A 186 37.92 -0.64 -1.89
CA GLU A 186 36.90 -0.28 -2.90
C GLU A 186 37.38 -0.41 -4.36
N PHE A 187 38.70 -0.58 -4.59
CA PHE A 187 39.31 -0.81 -5.89
C PHE A 187 39.82 -2.24 -6.07
N ASP A 188 39.36 -3.16 -5.22
CA ASP A 188 39.74 -4.59 -5.20
C ASP A 188 41.24 -4.83 -4.94
N LYS A 189 41.93 -3.88 -4.31
CA LYS A 189 43.31 -4.07 -3.85
C LYS A 189 43.30 -4.81 -2.51
N PRO A 190 44.09 -5.86 -2.34
CA PRO A 190 44.13 -6.63 -1.11
C PRO A 190 44.46 -5.75 0.11
N THR A 191 43.72 -5.93 1.19
CA THR A 191 43.97 -5.25 2.46
C THR A 191 43.60 -6.12 3.67
N ASN A 192 44.42 -6.05 4.73
CA ASN A 192 44.11 -6.67 6.02
C ASN A 192 43.59 -5.64 7.03
N ASP A 193 43.50 -4.36 6.63
CA ASP A 193 43.01 -3.30 7.46
C ASP A 193 41.47 -3.21 7.38
N ARG A 194 40.82 -3.47 8.52
CA ARG A 194 39.35 -3.42 8.62
C ARG A 194 38.76 -2.06 8.28
N LYS A 195 39.50 -0.98 8.45
CA LYS A 195 39.04 0.38 8.12
C LYS A 195 39.05 0.65 6.61
N LYS A 196 39.90 -0.07 5.87
CA LYS A 196 40.01 0.05 4.41
C LYS A 196 39.18 -1.01 3.67
N ASP A 197 38.69 -2.02 4.39
CA ASP A 197 37.87 -3.10 3.77
C ASP A 197 36.55 -2.56 3.31
N LYS A 198 36.40 -2.43 2.00
CA LYS A 198 35.18 -1.97 1.32
C LYS A 198 34.94 -2.81 0.06
N CYS A 199 33.68 -2.99 -0.31
CA CYS A 199 33.34 -3.71 -1.53
C CYS A 199 33.34 -2.76 -2.73
N SER A 200 33.92 -3.22 -3.86
CA SER A 200 33.86 -2.52 -5.15
C SER A 200 32.49 -2.55 -5.79
N HIS A 201 31.56 -3.35 -5.25
CA HIS A 201 30.26 -3.65 -5.84
C HIS A 201 30.29 -4.35 -7.23
N CYS A 202 31.45 -4.78 -7.69
CA CYS A 202 31.62 -5.56 -8.91
C CYS A 202 31.66 -7.08 -8.62
N ILE A 203 31.39 -7.91 -9.63
CA ILE A 203 31.49 -9.37 -9.52
C ILE A 203 32.87 -9.78 -8.99
N ARG A 204 33.94 -9.12 -9.43
CA ARG A 204 35.30 -9.38 -8.95
C ARG A 204 35.43 -9.21 -7.45
N GLY A 205 34.84 -8.15 -6.88
CA GLY A 205 34.84 -7.93 -5.44
C GLY A 205 34.09 -9.00 -4.65
N CYS A 206 33.01 -9.57 -5.21
CA CYS A 206 32.33 -10.74 -4.66
C CYS A 206 33.23 -11.97 -4.70
N LYS A 207 33.87 -12.27 -5.83
CA LYS A 207 34.75 -13.42 -5.99
C LYS A 207 35.93 -13.41 -5.00
N LEU A 208 36.52 -12.26 -4.75
CA LEU A 208 37.58 -12.11 -3.75
C LEU A 208 37.12 -12.50 -2.33
N ARG A 209 35.86 -12.35 -2.02
CA ARG A 209 35.28 -12.59 -0.69
C ARG A 209 34.70 -13.97 -0.52
N PHE A 210 34.05 -14.48 -1.56
CA PHE A 210 33.33 -15.76 -1.50
C PHE A 210 34.08 -16.89 -2.20
N GLY A 211 35.06 -16.57 -3.06
CA GLY A 211 35.80 -17.53 -3.85
C GLY A 211 35.47 -17.47 -5.35
N GLU A 212 36.42 -17.85 -6.19
CA GLU A 212 36.32 -17.73 -7.65
C GLU A 212 35.16 -18.56 -8.25
N ASN A 213 34.90 -19.74 -7.68
CA ASN A 213 33.90 -20.70 -8.17
C ASN A 213 32.69 -20.85 -7.24
N ALA A 214 32.55 -19.95 -6.27
CA ALA A 214 31.42 -19.99 -5.33
C ALA A 214 30.13 -19.43 -5.96
N VAL A 215 28.98 -19.85 -5.42
CA VAL A 215 27.71 -19.18 -5.70
C VAL A 215 27.76 -17.81 -5.03
N LEU A 216 27.72 -16.74 -5.83
CA LEU A 216 27.87 -15.37 -5.36
C LEU A 216 26.51 -14.77 -5.03
N PRO A 217 26.33 -14.13 -3.85
CA PRO A 217 25.14 -13.32 -3.53
C PRO A 217 25.19 -11.95 -4.24
N PHE A 218 25.53 -11.96 -5.52
CA PHE A 218 25.68 -10.75 -6.32
C PHE A 218 24.34 -10.15 -6.68
N GLY A 219 24.08 -8.91 -6.32
CA GLY A 219 22.82 -8.21 -6.55
C GLY A 219 22.71 -7.52 -7.91
N GLY A 220 23.60 -7.76 -8.86
CA GLY A 220 23.48 -7.34 -10.25
C GLY A 220 22.99 -8.49 -11.16
N PHE A 221 22.64 -8.14 -12.39
CA PHE A 221 22.06 -9.06 -13.39
C PHE A 221 22.94 -9.12 -14.65
N PRO A 222 24.07 -9.85 -14.63
CA PRO A 222 25.02 -9.87 -15.74
C PRO A 222 24.44 -10.29 -17.08
N SER A 223 23.37 -11.10 -17.06
CA SER A 223 22.68 -11.55 -18.28
C SER A 223 21.94 -10.44 -19.03
N THR A 224 21.69 -9.29 -18.41
CA THR A 224 20.96 -8.19 -19.07
C THR A 224 21.77 -7.52 -20.17
N THR A 225 23.09 -7.63 -20.18
CA THR A 225 23.95 -7.11 -21.27
C THR A 225 23.85 -7.93 -22.56
N GLN A 226 23.30 -9.14 -22.51
CA GLN A 226 23.19 -10.02 -23.69
C GLN A 226 21.98 -9.66 -24.59
N TYR A 227 21.06 -8.82 -24.12
CA TYR A 227 19.83 -8.46 -24.85
C TYR A 227 19.84 -7.05 -25.43
N GLY A 228 20.98 -6.37 -25.39
CA GLY A 228 21.15 -4.96 -25.84
C GLY A 228 21.86 -4.78 -27.18
N ASN A 229 21.95 -5.80 -28.03
CA ASN A 229 22.49 -5.70 -29.41
C ASN A 229 21.41 -6.08 -30.42
#